data_8dbffe3856c700cec8f65a05a22398c6
#
_entry.id   8dbffe3856c700cec8f65a05a22398c6
#
_cell.length_a   1.000
_cell.length_b   1.000
_cell.length_c   1.000
_cell.angle_alpha   90.00
_cell.angle_beta   90.00
_cell.angle_gamma   90.00
#
_symmetry.space_group_name_H-M   'P 1'
#
loop_
_entity.id
_entity.type
_entity.pdbx_description
1 polymer ?
#
loop_
_entity_poly.entity_id
_entity_poly.type
_entity_poly.pdbx_seq_one_letter_code
_entity_poly.pdbx_strand_id
1 'polypeptide(L)'
;MTARLISITPDAEKTMAYIARVSNPANQDNENYSGLLKYCIKHNHWSVFEQSTMTVEIETTRAIAAQILRHRSFTYQEFSQRYADTKLLETIELPELRRQDTKNRQNSIDDLDPKVVETLNKQMITLFSSAYSLYNQMLEDGVAKECARMVLPLCTPTRLYMTGSCRSWIHYINLRSSNGTQKEHMLIAQAVKKIFIEQFPAAVSYTHLTLPTSVTV
;
A
#
# COMPACT_ATOMS: atom_id res chain seq x y z
N MET A 1 4.09 -2.65 -9.49
CA MET A 1 3.54 -2.12 -8.21
C MET A 1 4.69 -1.84 -7.26
N THR A 2 4.83 -0.62 -6.78
CA THR A 2 5.97 -0.17 -5.96
C THR A 2 5.50 0.62 -4.75
N ALA A 3 6.36 0.70 -3.73
CA ALA A 3 6.20 1.59 -2.59
C ALA A 3 7.52 2.31 -2.31
N ARG A 4 7.46 3.61 -2.00
CA ARG A 4 8.63 4.45 -1.74
C ARG A 4 8.36 5.39 -0.56
N LEU A 5 9.33 5.52 0.36
CA LEU A 5 9.27 6.50 1.43
C LEU A 5 9.34 7.93 0.86
N ILE A 6 8.43 8.78 1.30
CA ILE A 6 8.41 10.22 0.95
C ILE A 6 8.84 11.06 2.13
N SER A 7 8.28 10.82 3.31
CA SER A 7 8.60 11.55 4.52
C SER A 7 8.32 10.74 5.77
N ILE A 8 9.01 11.08 6.85
CA ILE A 8 8.80 10.54 8.18
C ILE A 8 9.09 11.64 9.20
N THR A 9 8.45 11.56 10.36
CA THR A 9 8.80 12.40 11.52
C THR A 9 10.29 12.26 11.83
N PRO A 10 11.07 13.37 11.93
CA PRO A 10 12.49 13.29 12.27
C PRO A 10 12.70 12.54 13.59
N ASP A 11 13.73 11.65 13.63
CA ASP A 11 14.05 10.83 14.79
C ASP A 11 12.80 10.15 15.41
N ALA A 12 11.96 9.57 14.56
CA ALA A 12 10.59 9.16 14.86
C ALA A 12 10.45 8.36 16.17
N GLU A 13 11.30 7.36 16.40
CA GLU A 13 11.25 6.53 17.61
C GLU A 13 11.71 7.28 18.87
N LYS A 14 12.76 8.09 18.75
CA LYS A 14 13.23 8.96 19.83
C LYS A 14 12.17 10.00 20.18
N THR A 15 11.55 10.62 19.19
CA THR A 15 10.46 11.58 19.35
C THR A 15 9.26 10.96 20.07
N MET A 16 8.82 9.75 19.67
CA MET A 16 7.75 9.04 20.37
C MET A 16 8.09 8.78 21.84
N ALA A 17 9.32 8.34 22.14
CA ALA A 17 9.74 8.05 23.49
C ALA A 17 9.89 9.32 24.35
N TYR A 18 10.39 10.43 23.79
CA TYR A 18 10.42 11.73 24.43
C TYR A 18 9.02 12.17 24.86
N ILE A 19 8.05 12.10 23.94
CA ILE A 19 6.65 12.46 24.19
C ILE A 19 6.02 11.51 25.24
N ALA A 20 6.29 10.22 25.17
CA ALA A 20 5.80 9.24 26.13
C ALA A 20 6.24 9.54 27.58
N ARG A 21 7.38 10.23 27.75
CA ARG A 21 7.93 10.61 29.06
C ARG A 21 7.44 11.96 29.56
N VAL A 22 6.37 12.53 28.99
CA VAL A 22 5.81 13.83 29.37
C VAL A 22 5.56 13.97 30.88
N SER A 23 5.21 12.88 31.55
CA SER A 23 5.00 12.85 33.01
C SER A 23 6.27 12.57 33.84
N ASN A 24 7.44 12.48 33.18
CA ASN A 24 8.74 12.29 33.82
C ASN A 24 9.80 13.17 33.14
N PRO A 25 9.72 14.52 33.32
CA PRO A 25 10.57 15.46 32.59
C PRO A 25 12.08 15.23 32.77
N ALA A 26 12.50 14.80 33.95
CA ALA A 26 13.91 14.50 34.22
C ALA A 26 14.49 13.37 33.40
N ASN A 27 13.64 12.55 32.76
CA ASN A 27 14.03 11.40 31.95
C ASN A 27 13.63 11.54 30.46
N GLN A 28 13.10 12.70 30.05
CA GLN A 28 12.62 12.88 28.68
C GLN A 28 13.73 12.70 27.64
N ASP A 29 14.93 13.22 27.90
CA ASP A 29 16.07 13.17 26.99
C ASP A 29 16.89 11.87 27.07
N ASN A 30 16.38 10.85 27.76
CA ASN A 30 17.07 9.57 27.85
C ASN A 30 17.18 8.87 26.49
N GLU A 31 18.40 8.66 26.04
CA GLU A 31 18.72 8.02 24.74
C GLU A 31 18.28 6.54 24.65
N ASN A 32 18.04 5.87 25.78
CA ASN A 32 17.54 4.51 25.81
C ASN A 32 16.01 4.48 25.64
N TYR A 33 15.54 4.66 24.42
CA TYR A 33 14.11 4.70 24.09
C TYR A 33 13.53 3.34 23.67
N SER A 34 14.33 2.43 23.13
CA SER A 34 13.87 1.15 22.60
C SER A 34 13.12 0.30 23.65
N GLY A 35 13.67 0.24 24.88
CA GLY A 35 13.02 -0.47 25.98
C GLY A 35 11.65 0.10 26.37
N LEU A 36 11.49 1.44 26.31
CA LEU A 36 10.22 2.10 26.58
C LEU A 36 9.18 1.79 25.49
N LEU A 37 9.56 1.90 24.21
CA LEU A 37 8.64 1.58 23.11
C LEU A 37 8.19 0.12 23.17
N LYS A 38 9.11 -0.80 23.48
CA LYS A 38 8.81 -2.21 23.74
C LYS A 38 7.78 -2.38 24.86
N TYR A 39 7.99 -1.72 25.99
CA TYR A 39 7.07 -1.75 27.11
C TYR A 39 5.68 -1.26 26.69
N CYS A 40 5.61 -0.13 25.97
CA CYS A 40 4.35 0.43 25.47
C CYS A 40 3.59 -0.54 24.56
N ILE A 41 4.26 -1.21 23.64
CA ILE A 41 3.62 -2.23 22.77
C ILE A 41 3.10 -3.40 23.62
N LYS A 42 3.94 -3.94 24.50
CA LYS A 42 3.57 -5.09 25.35
C LYS A 42 2.35 -4.81 26.22
N HIS A 43 2.19 -3.56 26.68
CA HIS A 43 1.08 -3.14 27.55
C HIS A 43 -0.04 -2.41 26.82
N ASN A 44 -0.05 -2.45 25.46
CA ASN A 44 -1.09 -1.85 24.62
C ASN A 44 -1.22 -0.31 24.81
N HIS A 45 -0.13 0.39 25.13
CA HIS A 45 -0.10 1.84 25.23
C HIS A 45 0.07 2.46 23.83
N TRP A 46 -0.96 2.34 23.00
CA TRP A 46 -0.91 2.69 21.58
C TRP A 46 -0.86 4.19 21.30
N SER A 47 -1.29 5.04 22.21
CA SER A 47 -1.31 6.50 22.01
C SER A 47 0.08 7.09 21.72
N VAL A 48 1.14 6.47 22.23
CA VAL A 48 2.54 6.84 21.96
C VAL A 48 2.85 6.75 20.46
N PHE A 49 2.34 5.74 19.79
CA PHE A 49 2.58 5.46 18.37
C PHE A 49 1.72 6.31 17.43
N GLU A 50 0.83 7.15 17.94
CA GLU A 50 0.14 8.21 17.19
C GLU A 50 1.01 9.47 17.01
N GLN A 51 2.10 9.62 17.77
CA GLN A 51 2.90 10.83 17.83
C GLN A 51 3.98 10.92 16.73
N SER A 52 4.05 9.95 15.85
CA SER A 52 4.96 9.93 14.70
C SER A 52 4.23 9.46 13.46
N THR A 53 4.53 10.08 12.33
CA THR A 53 3.88 9.83 11.04
C THR A 53 4.88 9.43 9.97
N MET A 54 4.41 8.65 9.00
CA MET A 54 5.15 8.28 7.79
C MET A 54 4.24 8.45 6.57
N THR A 55 4.79 8.98 5.47
CA THR A 55 4.15 9.10 4.16
C THR A 55 4.86 8.20 3.16
N VAL A 56 4.09 7.37 2.47
CA VAL A 56 4.59 6.46 1.43
C VAL A 56 3.88 6.77 0.12
N GLU A 57 4.64 6.85 -0.97
CA GLU A 57 4.12 6.82 -2.33
C GLU A 57 3.88 5.36 -2.74
N ILE A 58 2.75 5.09 -3.35
CA ILE A 58 2.36 3.77 -3.85
C ILE A 58 1.95 3.89 -5.31
N GLU A 59 2.60 3.09 -6.18
CA GLU A 59 2.19 2.92 -7.57
C GLU A 59 1.48 1.57 -7.71
N THR A 60 0.25 1.62 -8.21
CA THR A 60 -0.64 0.48 -8.29
C THR A 60 -1.71 0.67 -9.37
N THR A 61 -2.76 -0.14 -9.36
CA THR A 61 -3.92 0.01 -10.23
C THR A 61 -5.10 0.64 -9.50
N ARG A 62 -6.05 1.20 -10.27
CA ARG A 62 -7.31 1.73 -9.72
C ARG A 62 -8.08 0.70 -8.90
N ALA A 63 -8.06 -0.58 -9.32
CA ALA A 63 -8.69 -1.67 -8.57
C ALA A 63 -8.12 -1.83 -7.16
N ILE A 64 -6.80 -1.79 -7.03
CA ILE A 64 -6.12 -1.96 -5.74
C ILE A 64 -6.17 -0.68 -4.91
N ALA A 65 -6.01 0.49 -5.53
CA ALA A 65 -6.17 1.78 -4.86
C ALA A 65 -7.53 1.88 -4.16
N ALA A 66 -8.62 1.45 -4.80
CA ALA A 66 -9.94 1.42 -4.19
C ALA A 66 -10.02 0.58 -2.89
N GLN A 67 -9.20 -0.47 -2.76
CA GLN A 67 -9.10 -1.25 -1.52
C GLN A 67 -8.24 -0.53 -0.47
N ILE A 68 -7.13 0.10 -0.88
CA ILE A 68 -6.23 0.85 0.01
C ILE A 68 -6.97 2.03 0.63
N LEU A 69 -7.73 2.79 -0.16
CA LEU A 69 -8.48 3.96 0.29
C LEU A 69 -9.57 3.66 1.35
N ARG A 70 -9.90 2.39 1.58
CA ARG A 70 -10.84 1.99 2.66
C ARG A 70 -10.22 2.02 4.06
N HIS A 71 -8.90 2.17 4.18
CA HIS A 71 -8.23 2.29 5.49
C HIS A 71 -8.37 3.72 6.05
N ARG A 72 -9.41 3.93 6.85
CA ARG A 72 -9.84 5.27 7.34
C ARG A 72 -8.88 5.94 8.32
N SER A 73 -7.91 5.20 8.87
CA SER A 73 -6.88 5.75 9.77
C SER A 73 -5.73 6.43 9.04
N PHE A 74 -5.85 6.63 7.73
CA PHE A 74 -4.86 7.28 6.87
C PHE A 74 -5.49 8.45 6.12
N THR A 75 -4.63 9.35 5.68
CA THR A 75 -4.96 10.40 4.71
C THR A 75 -4.32 10.07 3.36
N TYR A 76 -4.95 10.52 2.29
CA TYR A 76 -4.56 10.15 0.94
C TYR A 76 -4.55 11.33 -0.02
N GLN A 77 -3.62 11.29 -0.96
CA GLN A 77 -3.65 12.08 -2.18
C GLN A 77 -3.44 11.12 -3.36
N GLU A 78 -4.40 11.04 -4.26
CA GLU A 78 -4.32 10.14 -5.41
C GLU A 78 -4.27 10.93 -6.72
N PHE A 79 -3.57 10.39 -7.72
CA PHE A 79 -3.52 10.92 -9.08
C PHE A 79 -4.93 11.11 -9.63
N SER A 80 -5.26 12.35 -9.99
CA SER A 80 -6.59 12.70 -10.44
C SER A 80 -6.72 12.62 -11.97
N GLN A 81 -7.43 11.60 -12.45
CA GLN A 81 -7.80 11.47 -13.86
C GLN A 81 -8.81 12.52 -14.35
N ARG A 82 -9.27 13.42 -13.48
CA ARG A 82 -10.07 14.60 -13.89
C ARG A 82 -9.21 15.74 -14.40
N TYR A 83 -7.98 15.86 -13.86
CA TYR A 83 -7.06 16.95 -14.20
C TYR A 83 -5.98 16.52 -15.19
N ALA A 84 -5.42 15.34 -14.99
CA ALA A 84 -4.26 14.85 -15.71
C ALA A 84 -4.61 13.72 -16.68
N ASP A 85 -3.89 13.66 -17.80
CA ASP A 85 -3.97 12.57 -18.76
C ASP A 85 -3.30 11.33 -18.17
N THR A 86 -3.90 10.17 -18.36
CA THR A 86 -3.32 8.88 -17.94
C THR A 86 -2.01 8.54 -18.65
N LYS A 87 -1.70 9.18 -19.77
CA LYS A 87 -0.38 9.07 -20.45
C LYS A 87 0.81 9.49 -19.58
N LEU A 88 0.55 10.24 -18.49
CA LEU A 88 1.57 10.62 -17.51
C LEU A 88 1.91 9.50 -16.53
N LEU A 89 1.16 8.41 -16.55
CA LEU A 89 1.40 7.20 -15.77
C LEU A 89 2.03 6.13 -16.64
N GLU A 90 2.60 5.11 -15.99
CA GLU A 90 3.15 3.95 -16.69
C GLU A 90 2.11 3.22 -17.52
N THR A 91 2.57 2.40 -18.46
CA THR A 91 1.71 1.54 -19.29
C THR A 91 0.97 0.52 -18.43
N ILE A 92 -0.23 0.13 -18.88
CA ILE A 92 -0.98 -0.94 -18.22
C ILE A 92 -0.17 -2.25 -18.28
N GLU A 93 0.05 -2.82 -17.09
CA GLU A 93 0.46 -4.21 -16.97
C GLU A 93 -0.78 -5.09 -16.95
N LEU A 94 -0.71 -6.24 -17.62
CA LEU A 94 -1.78 -7.24 -17.55
C LEU A 94 -1.90 -7.77 -16.13
N PRO A 95 -3.12 -7.92 -15.59
CA PRO A 95 -3.30 -8.55 -14.30
C PRO A 95 -2.91 -10.04 -14.38
N GLU A 96 -2.28 -10.54 -13.34
CA GLU A 96 -2.01 -11.97 -13.21
C GLU A 96 -3.33 -12.74 -13.04
N LEU A 97 -3.59 -13.66 -13.95
CA LEU A 97 -4.81 -14.47 -13.96
C LEU A 97 -4.64 -15.69 -13.05
N ARG A 98 -5.53 -15.83 -12.07
CA ARG A 98 -5.56 -16.93 -11.12
C ARG A 98 -6.95 -17.55 -11.05
N ARG A 99 -7.03 -18.83 -10.77
CA ARG A 99 -8.30 -19.55 -10.59
C ARG A 99 -8.94 -19.15 -9.26
N GLN A 100 -10.28 -19.04 -9.24
CA GLN A 100 -11.03 -18.82 -8.02
C GLN A 100 -10.89 -20.04 -7.07
N ASP A 101 -10.53 -19.80 -5.83
CA ASP A 101 -10.56 -20.81 -4.79
C ASP A 101 -12.03 -21.17 -4.43
N THR A 102 -12.34 -22.45 -4.45
CA THR A 102 -13.70 -22.95 -4.19
C THR A 102 -14.03 -23.03 -2.69
N LYS A 103 -13.01 -23.06 -1.81
CA LYS A 103 -13.17 -23.13 -0.37
C LYS A 103 -13.18 -21.75 0.28
N ASN A 104 -12.28 -20.87 -0.16
CA ASN A 104 -12.18 -19.50 0.32
C ASN A 104 -12.46 -18.52 -0.82
N ARG A 105 -13.65 -17.91 -0.81
CA ARG A 105 -14.09 -16.96 -1.85
C ARG A 105 -13.21 -15.71 -2.00
N GLN A 106 -12.39 -15.40 -1.02
CA GLN A 106 -11.46 -14.25 -1.06
C GLN A 106 -10.09 -14.63 -1.61
N ASN A 107 -9.82 -15.92 -1.78
CA ASN A 107 -8.54 -16.44 -2.24
C ASN A 107 -8.56 -16.79 -3.73
N SER A 108 -7.38 -16.82 -4.33
CA SER A 108 -7.14 -17.30 -5.69
C SER A 108 -5.96 -18.25 -5.72
N ILE A 109 -5.96 -19.19 -6.66
CA ILE A 109 -4.96 -20.24 -6.79
C ILE A 109 -4.27 -20.09 -8.14
N ASP A 110 -2.95 -20.09 -8.13
CA ASP A 110 -2.11 -19.93 -9.33
C ASP A 110 -1.89 -21.29 -10.00
N ASP A 111 -2.96 -21.84 -10.59
CA ASP A 111 -2.97 -23.14 -11.27
C ASP A 111 -3.84 -23.16 -12.53
N LEU A 112 -4.06 -22.01 -13.17
CA LEU A 112 -4.75 -21.95 -14.45
C LEU A 112 -3.90 -22.60 -15.56
N ASP A 113 -4.60 -23.29 -16.49
CA ASP A 113 -3.96 -23.82 -17.70
C ASP A 113 -3.26 -22.66 -18.45
N PRO A 114 -1.94 -22.78 -18.75
CA PRO A 114 -1.20 -21.74 -19.47
C PRO A 114 -1.84 -21.34 -20.82
N LYS A 115 -2.49 -22.26 -21.54
CA LYS A 115 -3.18 -21.96 -22.80
C LYS A 115 -4.42 -21.08 -22.59
N VAL A 116 -5.13 -21.29 -21.48
CA VAL A 116 -6.26 -20.44 -21.10
C VAL A 116 -5.75 -19.04 -20.74
N VAL A 117 -4.69 -18.94 -19.95
CA VAL A 117 -4.05 -17.67 -19.60
C VAL A 117 -3.58 -16.91 -20.83
N GLU A 118 -2.89 -17.58 -21.75
CA GLU A 118 -2.43 -16.97 -23.01
C GLU A 118 -3.59 -16.43 -23.86
N THR A 119 -4.66 -17.21 -23.99
CA THR A 119 -5.84 -16.81 -24.77
C THR A 119 -6.52 -15.59 -24.16
N LEU A 120 -6.74 -15.59 -22.84
CA LEU A 120 -7.37 -14.47 -22.14
C LEU A 120 -6.49 -13.22 -22.14
N ASN A 121 -5.17 -13.37 -22.02
CA ASN A 121 -4.23 -12.24 -22.10
C ASN A 121 -4.31 -11.56 -23.47
N LYS A 122 -4.36 -12.31 -24.58
CA LYS A 122 -4.54 -11.76 -25.93
C LYS A 122 -5.85 -10.97 -26.06
N GLN A 123 -6.93 -11.48 -25.50
CA GLN A 123 -8.24 -10.81 -25.50
C GLN A 123 -8.21 -9.53 -24.65
N MET A 124 -7.58 -9.57 -23.46
CA MET A 124 -7.42 -8.38 -22.61
C MET A 124 -6.57 -7.30 -23.28
N ILE A 125 -5.47 -7.67 -23.95
CA ILE A 125 -4.65 -6.70 -24.70
C ILE A 125 -5.51 -5.96 -25.74
N THR A 126 -6.30 -6.70 -26.52
CA THR A 126 -7.19 -6.11 -27.52
C THR A 126 -8.22 -5.19 -26.89
N LEU A 127 -8.87 -5.62 -25.82
CA LEU A 127 -9.87 -4.82 -25.09
C LEU A 127 -9.26 -3.54 -24.51
N PHE A 128 -8.10 -3.65 -23.87
CA PHE A 128 -7.42 -2.49 -23.24
C PHE A 128 -6.95 -1.49 -24.30
N SER A 129 -6.38 -1.99 -25.43
CA SER A 129 -6.00 -1.13 -26.55
C SER A 129 -7.20 -0.38 -27.12
N SER A 130 -8.34 -1.05 -27.28
CA SER A 130 -9.59 -0.42 -27.75
C SER A 130 -10.11 0.62 -26.75
N ALA A 131 -10.08 0.33 -25.45
CA ALA A 131 -10.51 1.26 -24.41
C ALA A 131 -9.64 2.52 -24.39
N TYR A 132 -8.32 2.37 -24.50
CA TYR A 132 -7.40 3.52 -24.56
C TYR A 132 -7.52 4.31 -25.85
N SER A 133 -7.72 3.63 -26.99
CA SER A 133 -8.01 4.31 -28.27
C SER A 133 -9.27 5.17 -28.18
N LEU A 134 -10.34 4.62 -27.61
CA LEU A 134 -11.58 5.36 -27.38
C LEU A 134 -11.37 6.53 -26.42
N TYR A 135 -10.67 6.33 -25.32
CA TYR A 135 -10.34 7.40 -24.37
C TYR A 135 -9.62 8.56 -25.05
N ASN A 136 -8.59 8.26 -25.84
CA ASN A 136 -7.83 9.27 -26.56
C ASN A 136 -8.72 10.00 -27.61
N GLN A 137 -9.52 9.27 -28.37
CA GLN A 137 -10.46 9.85 -29.33
C GLN A 137 -11.44 10.80 -28.65
N MET A 138 -12.01 10.40 -27.48
CA MET A 138 -12.91 11.26 -26.71
C MET A 138 -12.23 12.57 -26.30
N LEU A 139 -10.95 12.53 -25.88
CA LEU A 139 -10.19 13.73 -25.53
C LEU A 139 -9.93 14.62 -26.76
N GLU A 140 -9.60 14.03 -27.90
CA GLU A 140 -9.38 14.74 -29.17
C GLU A 140 -10.67 15.42 -29.66
N ASP A 141 -11.82 14.76 -29.45
CA ASP A 141 -13.16 15.29 -29.76
C ASP A 141 -13.65 16.33 -28.72
N GLY A 142 -12.83 16.68 -27.73
CA GLY A 142 -13.13 17.70 -26.73
C GLY A 142 -13.98 17.22 -25.55
N VAL A 143 -14.16 15.91 -25.38
CA VAL A 143 -14.86 15.36 -24.21
C VAL A 143 -14.03 15.61 -22.95
N ALA A 144 -14.68 16.09 -21.89
CA ALA A 144 -14.03 16.35 -20.62
C ALA A 144 -13.38 15.08 -20.05
N LYS A 145 -12.15 15.19 -19.49
CA LYS A 145 -11.42 14.06 -18.88
C LYS A 145 -12.23 13.28 -17.86
N GLU A 146 -13.07 13.98 -17.09
CA GLU A 146 -13.94 13.34 -16.09
C GLU A 146 -14.99 12.41 -16.69
N CYS A 147 -15.36 12.60 -17.96
CA CYS A 147 -16.26 11.73 -18.71
C CYS A 147 -15.46 10.66 -19.47
N ALA A 148 -14.42 11.06 -20.19
CA ALA A 148 -13.60 10.14 -20.99
C ALA A 148 -12.99 9.00 -20.15
N ARG A 149 -12.52 9.28 -18.93
CA ARG A 149 -11.95 8.27 -18.02
C ARG A 149 -12.88 7.08 -17.67
N MET A 150 -14.18 7.21 -17.93
CA MET A 150 -15.16 6.16 -17.60
C MET A 150 -15.01 4.91 -18.45
N VAL A 151 -14.34 5.01 -19.60
CA VAL A 151 -14.07 3.83 -20.47
C VAL A 151 -12.79 3.10 -20.10
N LEU A 152 -12.00 3.63 -19.16
CA LEU A 152 -10.72 3.02 -18.76
C LEU A 152 -10.93 1.79 -17.88
N PRO A 153 -10.16 0.70 -18.11
CA PRO A 153 -10.25 -0.51 -17.29
C PRO A 153 -9.78 -0.26 -15.84
N LEU A 154 -10.25 -1.08 -14.90
CA LEU A 154 -9.85 -1.04 -13.50
C LEU A 154 -8.36 -1.30 -13.28
N CYS A 155 -7.69 -1.98 -14.20
CA CYS A 155 -6.24 -2.19 -14.17
C CYS A 155 -5.44 -0.96 -14.61
N THR A 156 -6.09 0.16 -14.99
CA THR A 156 -5.41 1.43 -15.27
C THR A 156 -4.51 1.82 -14.10
N PRO A 157 -3.24 2.15 -14.35
CA PRO A 157 -2.31 2.58 -13.31
C PRO A 157 -2.81 3.81 -12.56
N THR A 158 -2.40 3.89 -11.30
CA THR A 158 -2.57 5.09 -10.48
C THR A 158 -1.41 5.22 -9.50
N ARG A 159 -1.19 6.44 -9.01
CA ARG A 159 -0.22 6.75 -7.98
C ARG A 159 -0.95 7.41 -6.82
N LEU A 160 -0.66 6.99 -5.62
CA LEU A 160 -1.21 7.61 -4.41
C LEU A 160 -0.15 7.79 -3.34
N TYR A 161 -0.34 8.83 -2.54
CA TYR A 161 0.40 9.08 -1.32
C TYR A 161 -0.49 8.71 -0.15
N MET A 162 0.05 7.92 0.77
CA MET A 162 -0.65 7.41 1.94
C MET A 162 0.11 7.83 3.19
N THR A 163 -0.53 8.65 4.04
CA THR A 163 0.06 9.17 5.27
C THR A 163 -0.69 8.66 6.47
N GLY A 164 0.05 8.16 7.46
CA GLY A 164 -0.54 7.69 8.71
C GLY A 164 0.44 7.68 9.87
N SER A 165 -0.09 7.51 11.08
CA SER A 165 0.71 7.34 12.29
C SER A 165 1.44 5.98 12.28
N CYS A 166 2.50 5.88 13.09
CA CYS A 166 3.19 4.60 13.30
C CYS A 166 2.21 3.49 13.71
N ARG A 167 1.24 3.77 14.58
CA ARG A 167 0.17 2.83 14.95
C ARG A 167 -0.65 2.37 13.76
N SER A 168 -1.09 3.30 12.92
CA SER A 168 -1.88 2.99 11.71
C SER A 168 -1.10 2.08 10.78
N TRP A 169 0.17 2.34 10.57
CA TRP A 169 1.05 1.51 9.75
C TRP A 169 1.23 0.11 10.31
N ILE A 170 1.46 -0.04 11.61
CA ILE A 170 1.52 -1.36 12.28
C ILE A 170 0.24 -2.15 11.99
N HIS A 171 -0.92 -1.54 12.18
CA HIS A 171 -2.21 -2.19 11.93
C HIS A 171 -2.41 -2.57 10.45
N TYR A 172 -2.11 -1.66 9.52
CA TYR A 172 -2.23 -1.90 8.08
C TYR A 172 -1.34 -3.07 7.63
N ILE A 173 -0.07 -3.06 8.02
CA ILE A 173 0.90 -4.10 7.66
C ILE A 173 0.47 -5.46 8.22
N ASN A 174 0.06 -5.52 9.48
CA ASN A 174 -0.44 -6.76 10.10
C ASN A 174 -1.66 -7.32 9.35
N LEU A 175 -2.58 -6.44 8.96
CA LEU A 175 -3.81 -6.86 8.29
C LEU A 175 -3.58 -7.28 6.83
N ARG A 176 -2.65 -6.63 6.11
CA ARG A 176 -2.56 -6.74 4.65
C ARG A 176 -1.35 -7.50 4.12
N SER A 177 -0.31 -7.74 4.94
CA SER A 177 0.89 -8.47 4.49
C SER A 177 0.79 -9.99 4.59
N SER A 178 -0.34 -10.54 5.04
CA SER A 178 -0.58 -11.97 5.24
C SER A 178 -1.51 -12.58 4.18
N ASN A 179 -1.53 -13.91 4.11
CA ASN A 179 -2.46 -14.67 3.28
C ASN A 179 -3.92 -14.34 3.62
N GLY A 180 -4.77 -14.26 2.59
CA GLY A 180 -6.17 -13.81 2.71
C GLY A 180 -6.39 -12.37 2.21
N THR A 181 -5.31 -11.62 1.98
CA THR A 181 -5.34 -10.37 1.21
C THR A 181 -5.14 -10.69 -0.28
N GLN A 182 -5.80 -9.95 -1.16
CA GLN A 182 -5.55 -10.07 -2.60
C GLN A 182 -4.04 -9.90 -2.88
N LYS A 183 -3.44 -10.77 -3.69
CA LYS A 183 -1.98 -10.87 -3.90
C LYS A 183 -1.33 -9.51 -4.21
N GLU A 184 -1.93 -8.72 -5.10
CA GLU A 184 -1.40 -7.41 -5.50
C GLU A 184 -1.38 -6.42 -4.32
N HIS A 185 -2.41 -6.40 -3.49
CA HIS A 185 -2.45 -5.57 -2.28
C HIS A 185 -1.45 -6.08 -1.23
N MET A 186 -1.33 -7.40 -1.07
CA MET A 186 -0.36 -8.03 -0.17
C MET A 186 1.08 -7.65 -0.55
N LEU A 187 1.43 -7.67 -1.83
CA LEU A 187 2.77 -7.27 -2.31
C LEU A 187 3.08 -5.82 -1.97
N ILE A 188 2.12 -4.90 -2.12
CA ILE A 188 2.26 -3.50 -1.69
C ILE A 188 2.48 -3.42 -0.18
N ALA A 189 1.67 -4.11 0.61
CA ALA A 189 1.81 -4.11 2.07
C ALA A 189 3.16 -4.69 2.52
N GLN A 190 3.70 -5.69 1.81
CA GLN A 190 5.03 -6.25 2.05
C GLN A 190 6.15 -5.27 1.66
N ALA A 191 5.99 -4.51 0.57
CA ALA A 191 6.93 -3.46 0.21
C ALA A 191 6.95 -2.33 1.25
N VAL A 192 5.77 -1.89 1.71
CA VAL A 192 5.64 -0.92 2.81
C VAL A 192 6.24 -1.46 4.11
N LYS A 193 6.03 -2.75 4.41
CA LYS A 193 6.63 -3.41 5.58
C LYS A 193 8.16 -3.29 5.60
N LYS A 194 8.83 -3.46 4.46
CA LYS A 194 10.29 -3.29 4.37
C LYS A 194 10.70 -1.87 4.74
N ILE A 195 10.03 -0.86 4.17
CA ILE A 195 10.26 0.55 4.51
C ILE A 195 10.04 0.79 6.02
N PHE A 196 8.94 0.26 6.56
CA PHE A 196 8.59 0.42 7.98
C PHE A 196 9.65 -0.19 8.91
N ILE A 197 10.19 -1.36 8.59
CA ILE A 197 11.24 -2.03 9.36
C ILE A 197 12.51 -1.17 9.42
N GLU A 198 12.87 -0.53 8.32
CA GLU A 198 14.04 0.36 8.25
C GLU A 198 13.86 1.63 9.07
N GLN A 199 12.63 2.17 9.11
CA GLN A 199 12.33 3.45 9.73
C GLN A 199 11.95 3.34 11.22
N PHE A 200 11.41 2.19 11.66
CA PHE A 200 10.93 1.94 13.02
C PHE A 200 11.48 0.61 13.60
N PRO A 201 12.81 0.45 13.68
CA PRO A 201 13.41 -0.83 14.07
C PRO A 201 13.05 -1.28 15.49
N ALA A 202 12.88 -0.35 16.45
CA ALA A 202 12.49 -0.70 17.81
C ALA A 202 11.01 -1.12 17.89
N ALA A 203 10.11 -0.47 17.13
CA ALA A 203 8.71 -0.87 17.08
C ALA A 203 8.51 -2.25 16.44
N VAL A 204 9.30 -2.57 15.40
CA VAL A 204 9.21 -3.85 14.67
C VAL A 204 9.63 -5.04 15.52
N SER A 205 10.69 -4.92 16.33
CA SER A 205 11.24 -6.04 17.09
C SER A 205 10.25 -6.62 18.12
N TYR A 206 9.11 -5.98 18.35
CA TYR A 206 8.10 -6.38 19.36
C TYR A 206 6.68 -6.49 18.80
N THR A 207 6.50 -6.16 17.54
CA THR A 207 5.32 -6.52 16.77
C THR A 207 5.62 -7.81 16.00
N HIS A 208 4.63 -8.65 15.70
CA HIS A 208 4.82 -9.83 14.84
C HIS A 208 5.19 -9.48 13.37
N LEU A 209 5.82 -8.31 13.18
CA LEU A 209 6.24 -7.79 11.87
C LEU A 209 7.62 -8.30 11.44
N THR A 210 8.26 -9.20 12.18
CA THR A 210 9.53 -9.80 11.77
C THR A 210 9.44 -10.36 10.35
N LEU A 211 10.45 -10.09 9.52
CA LEU A 211 10.56 -10.73 8.21
C LEU A 211 10.58 -12.24 8.42
N PRO A 212 9.89 -13.05 7.62
CA PRO A 212 10.12 -14.48 7.64
C PRO A 212 11.60 -14.68 7.35
N THR A 213 12.30 -15.28 8.30
CA THR A 213 13.66 -15.82 8.10
C THR A 213 13.55 -16.69 6.84
N SER A 214 14.31 -16.33 5.81
CA SER A 214 14.42 -16.98 4.51
C SER A 214 13.78 -18.36 4.44
N VAL A 215 12.67 -18.49 3.71
CA VAL A 215 12.27 -19.80 3.20
C VAL A 215 13.35 -20.17 2.19
N THR A 216 14.25 -21.03 2.59
CA THR A 216 15.13 -21.76 1.66
C THR A 216 14.23 -22.55 0.73
N VAL A 217 14.37 -22.30 -0.56
CA VAL A 217 13.76 -23.04 -1.68
C VAL A 217 14.16 -24.51 -1.63
#